data_1ee7e35c355187489efe0a950abfaa78
#
_entry.id   1ee7e35c355187489efe0a950abfaa78
#
_cell.length_a   1.000
_cell.length_b   1.000
_cell.length_c   1.000
_cell.angle_alpha   90.00
_cell.angle_beta   90.00
_cell.angle_gamma   90.00
#
_symmetry.space_group_name_H-M   'P 1'
#
loop_
_entity.id
_entity.type
_entity.pdbx_description
1 polymer ?
#
loop_
_entity_poly.entity_id
_entity_poly.type
_entity_poly.pdbx_seq_one_letter_code
_entity_poly.pdbx_strand_id
1 'polypeptide(L)'
;NTLILAHTYQPPEVLAVADLTGDSFALAKAAESLEAPRALLCGVRFMAETLKILSPEKEVVLSHPDAGCPMAEQINPKEVEAYRKAHPDHGICAYVNTTAELKALADVCVTSSSAVSIVRKLPYQDILFLPDKNLGSFVADAVPEKNIHLMNGYCPVHNEITAQDILSIKAAHPGAKVAIHPECPREAVALADMIGSTKDIISYVNTRDDDIILATERGVYDNLILEFPDRKLYQLCPQKMTCADMKKTNLQQV
;
A
#
# COMPACT_ATOMS: atom_id res chain seq x y z
N ASN A 1 -17.07 9.54 21.87
CA ASN A 1 -17.27 9.44 20.43
C ASN A 1 -15.92 9.11 19.77
N THR A 2 -15.75 7.88 19.29
CA THR A 2 -14.52 7.39 18.66
C THR A 2 -14.87 6.90 17.26
N LEU A 3 -14.12 7.31 16.25
CA LEU A 3 -14.24 6.86 14.88
C LEU A 3 -13.38 5.60 14.68
N ILE A 4 -13.97 4.51 14.22
CA ILE A 4 -13.29 3.25 13.92
C ILE A 4 -12.93 3.23 12.43
N LEU A 5 -11.65 3.27 12.13
CA LEU A 5 -11.10 3.25 10.76
C LEU A 5 -10.40 1.92 10.52
N ALA A 6 -10.76 1.19 9.48
CA ALA A 6 -10.14 -0.10 9.17
C ALA A 6 -9.59 -0.15 7.75
N HIS A 7 -8.33 -0.55 7.64
CA HIS A 7 -7.70 -0.78 6.34
C HIS A 7 -8.31 -2.00 5.64
N THR A 8 -8.46 -1.96 4.33
CA THR A 8 -9.03 -3.05 3.52
C THR A 8 -8.33 -4.41 3.66
N TYR A 9 -7.11 -4.44 4.23
CA TYR A 9 -6.41 -5.70 4.53
C TYR A 9 -6.85 -6.33 5.86
N GLN A 10 -7.70 -5.67 6.65
CA GLN A 10 -8.20 -6.23 7.90
C GLN A 10 -9.15 -7.41 7.66
N PRO A 11 -9.27 -8.32 8.66
CA PRO A 11 -10.27 -9.39 8.59
C PRO A 11 -11.69 -8.86 8.43
N PRO A 12 -12.59 -9.61 7.74
CA PRO A 12 -13.96 -9.15 7.49
C PRO A 12 -14.74 -8.76 8.74
N GLU A 13 -14.54 -9.46 9.87
CA GLU A 13 -15.19 -9.15 11.14
C GLU A 13 -14.77 -7.80 11.72
N VAL A 14 -13.54 -7.35 11.46
CA VAL A 14 -13.06 -6.01 11.85
C VAL A 14 -13.61 -4.95 10.92
N LEU A 15 -13.68 -5.23 9.60
CA LEU A 15 -14.28 -4.31 8.64
C LEU A 15 -15.78 -4.11 8.90
N ALA A 16 -16.48 -5.14 9.36
CA ALA A 16 -17.92 -5.08 9.63
C ALA A 16 -18.31 -4.12 10.77
N VAL A 17 -17.38 -3.81 11.68
CA VAL A 17 -17.62 -2.89 12.81
C VAL A 17 -16.98 -1.52 12.61
N ALA A 18 -16.25 -1.32 11.50
CA ALA A 18 -15.61 -0.05 11.19
C ALA A 18 -16.61 0.98 10.67
N ASP A 19 -16.44 2.23 11.09
CA ASP A 19 -17.21 3.36 10.53
C ASP A 19 -16.76 3.70 9.10
N LEU A 20 -15.47 3.52 8.82
CA LEU A 20 -14.90 3.70 7.47
C LEU A 20 -13.88 2.61 7.16
N THR A 21 -13.91 2.14 5.92
CA THR A 21 -12.92 1.22 5.37
C THR A 21 -12.24 1.83 4.14
N GLY A 22 -10.99 1.49 3.89
CA GLY A 22 -10.25 2.02 2.75
C GLY A 22 -8.76 1.73 2.78
N ASP A 23 -8.03 2.35 1.84
CA ASP A 23 -6.58 2.36 1.85
C ASP A 23 -6.01 3.36 2.88
N SER A 24 -4.69 3.32 3.09
CA SER A 24 -3.99 4.10 4.10
C SER A 24 -4.26 5.60 4.02
N PHE A 25 -4.19 6.18 2.82
CA PHE A 25 -4.34 7.62 2.62
C PHE A 25 -5.80 8.05 2.60
N ALA A 26 -6.67 7.25 1.99
CA ALA A 26 -8.11 7.52 1.95
C ALA A 26 -8.70 7.59 3.35
N LEU A 27 -8.32 6.68 4.27
CA LEU A 27 -8.75 6.71 5.66
C LEU A 27 -8.28 7.96 6.40
N ALA A 28 -7.00 8.32 6.25
CA ALA A 28 -6.44 9.50 6.90
C ALA A 28 -7.10 10.80 6.38
N LYS A 29 -7.36 10.88 5.08
CA LYS A 29 -8.03 12.03 4.43
C LYS A 29 -9.50 12.12 4.82
N ALA A 30 -10.21 11.01 4.89
CA ALA A 30 -11.60 10.99 5.34
C ALA A 30 -11.73 11.43 6.81
N ALA A 31 -10.81 10.97 7.67
CA ALA A 31 -10.81 11.34 9.09
C ALA A 31 -10.61 12.84 9.33
N GLU A 32 -9.89 13.55 8.45
CA GLU A 32 -9.69 15.00 8.51
C GLU A 32 -11.03 15.77 8.52
N SER A 33 -12.02 15.31 7.75
CA SER A 33 -13.32 15.97 7.59
C SER A 33 -14.36 15.59 8.66
N LEU A 34 -14.07 14.63 9.54
CA LEU A 34 -15.00 14.12 10.54
C LEU A 34 -14.77 14.74 11.90
N GLU A 35 -15.85 15.12 12.59
CA GLU A 35 -15.80 15.86 13.87
C GLU A 35 -15.46 15.00 15.10
N ALA A 36 -15.20 13.70 14.96
CA ALA A 36 -14.83 12.83 16.07
C ALA A 36 -13.48 13.25 16.67
N PRO A 37 -13.38 13.47 18.00
CA PRO A 37 -12.12 13.88 18.64
C PRO A 37 -11.09 12.76 18.75
N ARG A 38 -11.54 11.50 18.59
CA ARG A 38 -10.70 10.29 18.68
C ARG A 38 -10.92 9.40 17.47
N ALA A 39 -9.83 8.79 16.98
CA ALA A 39 -9.85 7.76 15.94
C ALA A 39 -9.12 6.51 16.42
N LEU A 40 -9.77 5.36 16.34
CA LEU A 40 -9.17 4.04 16.48
C LEU A 40 -8.81 3.53 15.09
N LEU A 41 -7.55 3.30 14.83
CA LEU A 41 -7.08 2.77 13.56
C LEU A 41 -6.81 1.27 13.65
N CYS A 42 -7.58 0.49 12.89
CA CYS A 42 -7.36 -0.94 12.63
C CYS A 42 -6.47 -1.07 11.39
N GLY A 43 -5.17 -1.15 11.63
CA GLY A 43 -4.12 -1.13 10.61
C GLY A 43 -2.74 -1.21 11.24
N VAL A 44 -1.76 -0.54 10.63
CA VAL A 44 -0.36 -0.53 11.07
C VAL A 44 0.13 0.87 11.41
N ARG A 45 1.25 0.96 12.15
CA ARG A 45 1.76 2.19 12.78
C ARG A 45 1.89 3.38 11.84
N PHE A 46 2.52 3.23 10.66
CA PHE A 46 2.72 4.36 9.74
C PHE A 46 1.40 5.00 9.27
N MET A 47 0.31 4.24 9.28
CA MET A 47 -1.04 4.74 8.95
C MET A 47 -1.59 5.62 10.08
N ALA A 48 -1.40 5.21 11.35
CA ALA A 48 -1.76 6.02 12.51
C ALA A 48 -0.94 7.32 12.54
N GLU A 49 0.35 7.25 12.21
CA GLU A 49 1.21 8.43 12.06
C GLU A 49 0.71 9.37 10.95
N THR A 50 0.35 8.82 9.78
CA THR A 50 -0.21 9.60 8.68
C THR A 50 -1.51 10.30 9.08
N LEU A 51 -2.40 9.57 9.76
CA LEU A 51 -3.65 10.13 10.28
C LEU A 51 -3.38 11.25 11.28
N LYS A 52 -2.42 11.05 12.19
CA LYS A 52 -2.03 12.09 13.17
C LYS A 52 -1.40 13.32 12.51
N ILE A 53 -0.63 13.15 11.43
CA ILE A 53 -0.07 14.27 10.66
C ILE A 53 -1.17 15.10 10.01
N LEU A 54 -2.18 14.46 9.43
CA LEU A 54 -3.30 15.14 8.73
C LEU A 54 -4.37 15.68 9.69
N SER A 55 -4.49 15.10 10.87
CA SER A 55 -5.46 15.50 11.91
C SER A 55 -4.75 15.65 13.26
N PRO A 56 -3.91 16.68 13.43
CA PRO A 56 -3.07 16.85 14.63
C PRO A 56 -3.87 17.07 15.92
N GLU A 57 -5.11 17.55 15.82
CA GLU A 57 -6.02 17.76 16.93
C GLU A 57 -6.65 16.46 17.47
N LYS A 58 -6.71 15.39 16.66
CA LYS A 58 -7.33 14.14 17.06
C LYS A 58 -6.43 13.30 17.95
N GLU A 59 -7.03 12.61 18.90
CA GLU A 59 -6.39 11.48 19.58
C GLU A 59 -6.44 10.26 18.66
N VAL A 60 -5.27 9.78 18.21
CA VAL A 60 -5.18 8.62 17.33
C VAL A 60 -4.67 7.42 18.12
N VAL A 61 -5.45 6.36 18.13
CA VAL A 61 -5.14 5.09 18.81
C VAL A 61 -4.95 4.01 17.75
N LEU A 62 -3.84 3.27 17.82
CA LEU A 62 -3.61 2.08 17.01
C LEU A 62 -4.23 0.87 17.72
N SER A 63 -5.04 0.08 17.03
CA SER A 63 -5.77 -1.07 17.60
C SER A 63 -4.84 -2.12 18.24
N HIS A 64 -3.66 -2.34 17.68
CA HIS A 64 -2.64 -3.21 18.26
C HIS A 64 -1.28 -2.51 18.28
N PRO A 65 -0.65 -2.34 19.46
CA PRO A 65 0.58 -1.53 19.60
C PRO A 65 1.77 -2.08 18.82
N ASP A 66 1.82 -3.40 18.61
CA ASP A 66 2.91 -4.07 17.88
C ASP A 66 2.62 -4.25 16.38
N ALA A 67 1.50 -3.69 15.86
CA ALA A 67 1.22 -3.70 14.44
C ALA A 67 2.13 -2.70 13.71
N GLY A 68 3.34 -3.16 13.37
CA GLY A 68 4.34 -2.42 12.59
C GLY A 68 4.17 -2.60 11.10
N CYS A 69 5.12 -2.07 10.35
CA CYS A 69 5.24 -2.36 8.91
C CYS A 69 6.72 -2.56 8.58
N PRO A 70 7.15 -3.81 8.33
CA PRO A 70 8.56 -4.08 8.04
C PRO A 70 9.11 -3.22 6.90
N MET A 71 8.33 -2.94 5.85
CA MET A 71 8.76 -2.04 4.79
C MET A 71 8.98 -0.61 5.29
N ALA A 72 8.05 -0.07 6.07
CA ALA A 72 8.13 1.31 6.56
C ALA A 72 9.34 1.56 7.47
N GLU A 73 9.84 0.50 8.11
CA GLU A 73 10.89 0.55 9.12
C GLU A 73 12.26 0.10 8.59
N GLN A 74 12.39 -0.24 7.29
CA GLN A 74 13.65 -0.73 6.69
C GLN A 74 14.69 0.36 6.46
N ILE A 75 14.27 1.59 6.19
CA ILE A 75 15.19 2.67 5.83
C ILE A 75 15.58 3.45 7.08
N ASN A 76 16.89 3.65 7.27
CA ASN A 76 17.40 4.48 8.36
C ASN A 76 17.31 5.96 7.96
N PRO A 77 16.66 6.84 8.75
CA PRO A 77 16.58 8.27 8.47
C PRO A 77 17.94 8.93 8.22
N LYS A 78 19.00 8.50 8.91
CA LYS A 78 20.37 9.01 8.72
C LYS A 78 20.91 8.75 7.31
N GLU A 79 20.49 7.68 6.64
CA GLU A 79 20.89 7.41 5.24
C GLU A 79 20.25 8.42 4.30
N VAL A 80 18.99 8.79 4.55
CA VAL A 80 18.26 9.79 3.76
C VAL A 80 18.84 11.18 4.01
N GLU A 81 19.19 11.52 5.26
CA GLU A 81 19.89 12.78 5.58
C GLU A 81 21.26 12.87 4.89
N ALA A 82 22.02 11.77 4.90
CA ALA A 82 23.32 11.72 4.23
C ALA A 82 23.17 11.87 2.71
N TYR A 83 22.16 11.21 2.13
CA TYR A 83 21.83 11.34 0.70
C TYR A 83 21.48 12.79 0.36
N ARG A 84 20.61 13.45 1.14
CA ARG A 84 20.24 14.87 0.94
C ARG A 84 21.47 15.80 0.95
N LYS A 85 22.42 15.54 1.86
CA LYS A 85 23.66 16.34 1.93
C LYS A 85 24.58 16.13 0.73
N ALA A 86 24.63 14.89 0.22
CA ALA A 86 25.45 14.53 -0.93
C ALA A 86 24.82 14.99 -2.26
N HIS A 87 23.49 15.10 -2.32
CA HIS A 87 22.71 15.41 -3.51
C HIS A 87 21.67 16.50 -3.23
N PRO A 88 22.10 17.76 -2.99
CA PRO A 88 21.20 18.85 -2.59
C PRO A 88 20.17 19.23 -3.65
N ASP A 89 20.45 18.93 -4.93
CA ASP A 89 19.57 19.23 -6.07
C ASP A 89 18.55 18.11 -6.38
N HIS A 90 18.66 16.95 -5.71
CA HIS A 90 17.72 15.86 -5.89
C HIS A 90 16.46 16.05 -5.05
N GLY A 91 15.30 15.72 -5.60
CA GLY A 91 14.05 15.60 -4.84
C GLY A 91 14.00 14.30 -4.04
N ILE A 92 13.32 14.30 -2.89
CA ILE A 92 13.04 13.09 -2.11
C ILE A 92 11.54 12.84 -2.12
N CYS A 93 11.15 11.71 -2.72
CA CYS A 93 9.78 11.25 -2.80
C CYS A 93 9.58 10.05 -1.88
N ALA A 94 8.75 10.21 -0.84
CA ALA A 94 8.44 9.13 0.07
C ALA A 94 7.08 8.49 -0.24
N TYR A 95 7.06 7.19 -0.41
CA TYR A 95 5.82 6.43 -0.34
C TYR A 95 5.23 6.53 1.07
N VAL A 96 3.91 6.71 1.20
CA VAL A 96 3.25 6.90 2.52
C VAL A 96 3.49 5.74 3.49
N ASN A 97 3.85 4.55 2.97
CA ASN A 97 4.23 3.39 3.75
C ASN A 97 5.68 3.55 4.28
N THR A 98 5.90 4.60 5.05
CA THR A 98 7.15 4.94 5.73
C THR A 98 6.86 5.65 7.05
N THR A 99 7.86 5.77 7.94
CA THR A 99 7.70 6.39 9.25
C THR A 99 7.47 7.91 9.15
N ALA A 100 6.90 8.52 10.17
CA ALA A 100 6.74 9.98 10.25
C ALA A 100 8.09 10.70 10.17
N GLU A 101 9.15 10.13 10.77
CA GLU A 101 10.51 10.66 10.72
C GLU A 101 11.04 10.73 9.28
N LEU A 102 10.86 9.68 8.49
CA LEU A 102 11.24 9.68 7.08
C LEU A 102 10.37 10.60 6.23
N LYS A 103 9.06 10.70 6.53
CA LYS A 103 8.18 11.67 5.87
C LYS A 103 8.65 13.11 6.08
N ALA A 104 9.18 13.45 7.26
CA ALA A 104 9.70 14.77 7.56
C ALA A 104 10.97 15.14 6.75
N LEU A 105 11.68 14.14 6.21
CA LEU A 105 12.83 14.33 5.34
C LEU A 105 12.47 14.40 3.85
N ALA A 106 11.23 14.10 3.47
CA ALA A 106 10.78 14.07 2.09
C ALA A 106 10.26 15.45 1.62
N ASP A 107 10.41 15.72 0.32
CA ASP A 107 9.82 16.90 -0.33
C ASP A 107 8.34 16.64 -0.67
N VAL A 108 7.99 15.36 -0.88
CA VAL A 108 6.62 14.94 -1.18
C VAL A 108 6.37 13.51 -0.68
N CYS A 109 5.13 13.27 -0.24
CA CYS A 109 4.64 11.93 0.03
C CYS A 109 3.63 11.51 -1.04
N VAL A 110 3.71 10.24 -1.47
CA VAL A 110 2.85 9.67 -2.52
C VAL A 110 2.22 8.36 -2.08
N THR A 111 1.11 8.00 -2.72
CA THR A 111 0.50 6.66 -2.63
C THR A 111 0.86 5.86 -3.88
N SER A 112 0.63 4.55 -3.89
CA SER A 112 0.79 3.73 -5.10
C SER A 112 -0.06 4.23 -6.27
N SER A 113 -1.24 4.79 -6.01
CA SER A 113 -2.12 5.35 -7.05
C SER A 113 -1.68 6.73 -7.56
N SER A 114 -0.98 7.53 -6.76
CA SER A 114 -0.60 8.91 -7.11
C SER A 114 0.87 9.07 -7.53
N ALA A 115 1.72 8.07 -7.26
CA ALA A 115 3.17 8.18 -7.42
C ALA A 115 3.59 8.63 -8.82
N VAL A 116 3.12 7.96 -9.87
CA VAL A 116 3.46 8.29 -11.27
C VAL A 116 3.07 9.72 -11.61
N SER A 117 1.83 10.12 -11.26
CA SER A 117 1.31 11.45 -11.63
C SER A 117 2.00 12.59 -10.87
N ILE A 118 2.37 12.36 -9.61
CA ILE A 118 3.06 13.36 -8.78
C ILE A 118 4.52 13.45 -9.18
N VAL A 119 5.25 12.31 -9.27
CA VAL A 119 6.68 12.28 -9.63
C VAL A 119 6.92 12.98 -10.98
N ARG A 120 6.06 12.75 -11.98
CA ARG A 120 6.15 13.42 -13.28
C ARG A 120 6.12 14.94 -13.19
N LYS A 121 5.39 15.50 -12.21
CA LYS A 121 5.20 16.94 -12.02
C LYS A 121 6.24 17.60 -11.12
N LEU A 122 7.06 16.80 -10.40
CA LEU A 122 8.07 17.38 -9.53
C LEU A 122 9.09 18.20 -10.33
N PRO A 123 9.60 19.32 -9.78
CA PRO A 123 10.56 20.19 -10.48
C PRO A 123 11.97 19.60 -10.58
N TYR A 124 12.21 18.47 -9.93
CA TYR A 124 13.51 17.78 -9.88
C TYR A 124 13.70 16.87 -11.08
N GLN A 125 14.90 16.82 -11.65
CA GLN A 125 15.29 15.84 -12.68
C GLN A 125 15.64 14.50 -12.03
N ASP A 126 16.37 14.56 -10.92
CA ASP A 126 16.82 13.42 -10.13
C ASP A 126 15.98 13.32 -8.86
N ILE A 127 15.42 12.14 -8.59
CA ILE A 127 14.49 11.91 -7.49
C ILE A 127 14.88 10.64 -6.74
N LEU A 128 15.16 10.74 -5.45
CA LEU A 128 15.25 9.59 -4.56
C LEU A 128 13.85 9.12 -4.22
N PHE A 129 13.53 7.86 -4.53
CA PHE A 129 12.28 7.21 -4.16
C PHE A 129 12.52 6.23 -3.01
N LEU A 130 11.74 6.35 -1.95
CA LEU A 130 11.81 5.50 -0.77
C LEU A 130 10.41 5.12 -0.26
N PRO A 131 10.24 4.05 0.54
CA PRO A 131 11.22 3.01 0.80
C PRO A 131 11.21 1.89 -0.25
N ASP A 132 10.09 1.66 -0.99
CA ASP A 132 9.83 0.49 -1.80
C ASP A 132 10.48 0.57 -3.19
N LYS A 133 11.48 -0.28 -3.42
CA LYS A 133 12.20 -0.35 -4.70
C LYS A 133 11.35 -0.85 -5.87
N ASN A 134 10.35 -1.72 -5.60
CA ASN A 134 9.51 -2.28 -6.65
C ASN A 134 8.53 -1.22 -7.16
N LEU A 135 7.82 -0.55 -6.25
CA LEU A 135 7.00 0.61 -6.63
C LEU A 135 7.84 1.70 -7.29
N GLY A 136 9.03 1.99 -6.75
CA GLY A 136 9.95 2.96 -7.35
C GLY A 136 10.40 2.56 -8.76
N SER A 137 10.66 1.26 -9.02
CA SER A 137 10.96 0.74 -10.36
C SER A 137 9.77 0.90 -11.32
N PHE A 138 8.55 0.62 -10.84
CA PHE A 138 7.33 0.85 -11.62
C PHE A 138 7.16 2.34 -11.98
N VAL A 139 7.45 3.23 -11.04
CA VAL A 139 7.44 4.69 -11.30
C VAL A 139 8.51 5.08 -12.31
N ALA A 140 9.72 4.55 -12.20
CA ALA A 140 10.82 4.82 -13.14
C ALA A 140 10.46 4.39 -14.58
N ASP A 141 9.82 3.23 -14.74
CA ASP A 141 9.36 2.77 -16.05
C ASP A 141 8.27 3.66 -16.64
N ALA A 142 7.38 4.18 -15.79
CA ALA A 142 6.26 5.04 -16.20
C ALA A 142 6.68 6.50 -16.43
N VAL A 143 7.82 6.95 -15.89
CA VAL A 143 8.32 8.35 -15.96
C VAL A 143 9.78 8.36 -16.45
N PRO A 144 10.05 7.85 -17.67
CA PRO A 144 11.41 7.71 -18.20
C PRO A 144 12.14 9.04 -18.42
N GLU A 145 11.42 10.14 -18.39
CA GLU A 145 11.96 11.52 -18.46
C GLU A 145 12.64 11.98 -17.17
N LYS A 146 12.55 11.20 -16.08
CA LYS A 146 13.18 11.48 -14.78
C LYS A 146 14.20 10.40 -14.42
N ASN A 147 15.19 10.76 -13.60
CA ASN A 147 16.14 9.82 -13.03
C ASN A 147 15.65 9.40 -11.64
N ILE A 148 15.12 8.20 -11.51
CA ILE A 148 14.63 7.69 -10.22
C ILE A 148 15.71 6.85 -9.55
N HIS A 149 16.23 7.34 -8.43
CA HIS A 149 17.18 6.66 -7.55
C HIS A 149 16.38 5.89 -6.48
N LEU A 150 16.70 4.61 -6.31
CA LEU A 150 15.95 3.72 -5.42
C LEU A 150 16.72 3.42 -4.14
N MET A 151 16.04 3.47 -3.00
CA MET A 151 16.51 2.80 -1.79
C MET A 151 16.11 1.32 -1.83
N ASN A 152 16.85 0.47 -1.10
CA ASN A 152 16.67 -0.98 -1.17
C ASN A 152 15.64 -1.52 -0.16
N GLY A 153 14.56 -0.76 0.10
CA GLY A 153 13.42 -1.23 0.86
C GLY A 153 12.40 -1.95 -0.03
N TYR A 154 11.54 -2.75 0.56
CA TYR A 154 10.49 -3.50 -0.15
C TYR A 154 9.42 -4.02 0.83
N CYS A 155 8.21 -4.27 0.32
CA CYS A 155 7.19 -4.99 1.05
C CYS A 155 7.53 -6.50 1.07
N PRO A 156 7.79 -7.14 2.23
CA PRO A 156 8.15 -8.56 2.25
C PRO A 156 7.04 -9.46 1.69
N VAL A 157 5.77 -9.07 1.83
CA VAL A 157 4.63 -9.82 1.31
C VAL A 157 4.61 -9.83 -0.22
N HIS A 158 4.65 -8.65 -0.84
CA HIS A 158 4.59 -8.53 -2.30
C HIS A 158 5.90 -8.94 -2.98
N ASN A 159 7.05 -8.69 -2.35
CA ASN A 159 8.35 -9.00 -2.92
C ASN A 159 8.66 -10.51 -3.01
N GLU A 160 7.90 -11.37 -2.32
CA GLU A 160 8.04 -12.84 -2.43
C GLU A 160 7.41 -13.43 -3.69
N ILE A 161 6.63 -12.65 -4.43
CA ILE A 161 5.96 -13.13 -5.65
C ILE A 161 6.93 -13.18 -6.82
N THR A 162 6.96 -14.33 -7.49
CA THR A 162 7.81 -14.59 -8.64
C THR A 162 7.01 -14.63 -9.95
N ALA A 163 7.69 -14.48 -11.08
CA ALA A 163 7.09 -14.72 -12.39
C ALA A 163 6.50 -16.13 -12.50
N GLN A 164 7.15 -17.14 -11.89
CA GLN A 164 6.67 -18.52 -11.89
C GLN A 164 5.35 -18.69 -11.14
N ASP A 165 5.14 -17.95 -10.03
CA ASP A 165 3.86 -17.95 -9.30
C ASP A 165 2.72 -17.47 -10.22
N ILE A 166 2.96 -16.39 -10.98
CA ILE A 166 1.99 -15.84 -11.94
C ILE A 166 1.70 -16.85 -13.07
N LEU A 167 2.74 -17.42 -13.67
CA LEU A 167 2.59 -18.40 -14.76
C LEU A 167 1.82 -19.64 -14.29
N SER A 168 2.10 -20.12 -13.09
CA SER A 168 1.45 -21.30 -12.52
C SER A 168 -0.05 -21.08 -12.29
N ILE A 169 -0.45 -19.94 -11.73
CA ILE A 169 -1.87 -19.67 -11.50
C ILE A 169 -2.60 -19.36 -12.82
N LYS A 170 -1.96 -18.71 -13.80
CA LYS A 170 -2.54 -18.51 -15.15
C LYS A 170 -2.77 -19.84 -15.86
N ALA A 171 -1.88 -20.82 -15.69
CA ALA A 171 -2.05 -22.15 -16.24
C ALA A 171 -3.21 -22.91 -15.56
N ALA A 172 -3.40 -22.74 -14.26
CA ALA A 172 -4.52 -23.35 -13.51
C ALA A 172 -5.88 -22.70 -13.83
N HIS A 173 -5.89 -21.44 -14.22
CA HIS A 173 -7.10 -20.65 -14.54
C HIS A 173 -6.97 -19.97 -15.92
N PRO A 174 -7.05 -20.75 -17.01
CA PRO A 174 -6.89 -20.23 -18.37
C PRO A 174 -7.94 -19.15 -18.68
N GLY A 175 -7.47 -18.00 -19.16
CA GLY A 175 -8.34 -16.87 -19.51
C GLY A 175 -8.58 -15.87 -18.37
N ALA A 176 -8.30 -16.23 -17.11
CA ALA A 176 -8.41 -15.30 -16.00
C ALA A 176 -7.38 -14.15 -16.13
N LYS A 177 -7.81 -12.93 -15.75
CA LYS A 177 -7.02 -11.71 -15.78
C LYS A 177 -6.25 -11.52 -14.49
N VAL A 178 -4.96 -11.18 -14.57
CA VAL A 178 -4.13 -10.91 -13.39
C VAL A 178 -4.16 -9.42 -13.06
N ALA A 179 -4.68 -9.09 -11.88
CA ALA A 179 -4.59 -7.75 -11.28
C ALA A 179 -3.52 -7.76 -10.18
N ILE A 180 -2.45 -6.97 -10.35
CA ILE A 180 -1.26 -7.00 -9.50
C ILE A 180 -0.95 -5.65 -8.88
N HIS A 181 -0.47 -5.68 -7.62
CA HIS A 181 0.03 -4.49 -6.96
C HIS A 181 1.49 -4.18 -7.38
N PRO A 182 1.87 -2.91 -7.66
CA PRO A 182 3.21 -2.55 -8.13
C PRO A 182 4.32 -2.69 -7.08
N GLU A 183 4.01 -3.08 -5.84
CA GLU A 183 5.00 -3.54 -4.84
C GLU A 183 5.56 -4.95 -5.16
N CYS A 184 4.96 -5.67 -6.11
CA CYS A 184 5.51 -6.94 -6.60
C CYS A 184 6.75 -6.70 -7.48
N PRO A 185 7.68 -7.70 -7.56
CA PRO A 185 8.84 -7.62 -8.43
C PRO A 185 8.48 -7.39 -9.90
N ARG A 186 9.35 -6.65 -10.61
CA ARG A 186 9.14 -6.24 -12.00
C ARG A 186 8.81 -7.39 -12.95
N GLU A 187 9.47 -8.55 -12.76
CA GLU A 187 9.24 -9.75 -13.57
C GLU A 187 7.85 -10.36 -13.36
N ALA A 188 7.25 -10.21 -12.17
CA ALA A 188 5.88 -10.62 -11.91
C ALA A 188 4.88 -9.60 -12.48
N VAL A 189 5.15 -8.31 -12.27
CA VAL A 189 4.33 -7.19 -12.79
C VAL A 189 4.23 -7.23 -14.31
N ALA A 190 5.30 -7.59 -15.02
CA ALA A 190 5.33 -7.69 -16.48
C ALA A 190 4.36 -8.74 -17.06
N LEU A 191 3.89 -9.70 -16.24
CA LEU A 191 2.97 -10.77 -16.66
C LEU A 191 1.49 -10.45 -16.36
N ALA A 192 1.22 -9.31 -15.75
CA ALA A 192 -0.12 -8.90 -15.34
C ALA A 192 -0.91 -8.26 -16.48
N ASP A 193 -2.23 -8.38 -16.39
CA ASP A 193 -3.18 -7.72 -17.30
C ASP A 193 -3.58 -6.33 -16.78
N MET A 194 -3.48 -6.11 -15.45
CA MET A 194 -3.75 -4.84 -14.79
C MET A 194 -2.74 -4.63 -13.66
N ILE A 195 -2.15 -3.44 -13.59
CA ILE A 195 -1.23 -3.02 -12.53
C ILE A 195 -1.84 -1.80 -11.84
N GLY A 196 -1.97 -1.83 -10.53
CA GLY A 196 -2.55 -0.70 -9.81
C GLY A 196 -2.51 -0.84 -8.30
N SER A 197 -2.90 0.23 -7.62
CA SER A 197 -3.06 0.26 -6.17
C SER A 197 -4.16 -0.71 -5.70
N THR A 198 -4.25 -0.93 -4.39
CA THR A 198 -5.37 -1.71 -3.80
C THR A 198 -6.73 -1.19 -4.26
N LYS A 199 -6.91 0.14 -4.29
CA LYS A 199 -8.14 0.78 -4.77
C LYS A 199 -8.39 0.49 -6.25
N ASP A 200 -7.35 0.53 -7.10
CA ASP A 200 -7.48 0.27 -8.53
C ASP A 200 -7.84 -1.21 -8.78
N ILE A 201 -7.24 -2.13 -8.02
CA ILE A 201 -7.57 -3.57 -8.08
C ILE A 201 -9.03 -3.82 -7.70
N ILE A 202 -9.51 -3.23 -6.60
CA ILE A 202 -10.92 -3.33 -6.17
C ILE A 202 -11.83 -2.74 -7.25
N SER A 203 -11.52 -1.57 -7.79
CA SER A 203 -12.29 -0.96 -8.88
C SER A 203 -12.30 -1.82 -10.15
N TYR A 204 -11.17 -2.46 -10.47
CA TYR A 204 -11.09 -3.38 -11.61
C TYR A 204 -12.02 -4.58 -11.45
N VAL A 205 -12.10 -5.17 -10.25
CA VAL A 205 -13.05 -6.23 -9.95
C VAL A 205 -14.49 -5.74 -10.07
N ASN A 206 -14.81 -4.56 -9.52
CA ASN A 206 -16.19 -4.03 -9.48
C ASN A 206 -16.74 -3.65 -10.86
N THR A 207 -15.87 -3.35 -11.81
CA THR A 207 -16.27 -2.83 -13.14
C THR A 207 -16.19 -3.87 -14.27
N ARG A 208 -15.81 -5.11 -13.98
CA ARG A 208 -15.59 -6.15 -14.98
C ARG A 208 -16.23 -7.49 -14.56
N ASP A 209 -16.56 -8.32 -15.54
CA ASP A 209 -17.13 -9.65 -15.33
C ASP A 209 -16.12 -10.79 -15.59
N ASP A 210 -14.86 -10.45 -15.89
CA ASP A 210 -13.80 -11.44 -16.11
C ASP A 210 -13.54 -12.29 -14.85
N ASP A 211 -13.05 -13.51 -15.03
CA ASP A 211 -12.38 -14.27 -13.98
C ASP A 211 -11.08 -13.52 -13.60
N ILE A 212 -10.84 -13.25 -12.32
CA ILE A 212 -9.72 -12.38 -11.90
C ILE A 212 -8.84 -13.09 -10.88
N ILE A 213 -7.54 -13.07 -11.14
CA ILE A 213 -6.47 -13.46 -10.22
C ILE A 213 -5.99 -12.21 -9.48
N LEU A 214 -6.10 -12.21 -8.17
CA LEU A 214 -5.68 -11.12 -7.30
C LEU A 214 -4.26 -11.35 -6.80
N ALA A 215 -3.33 -10.51 -7.23
CA ALA A 215 -1.92 -10.51 -6.83
C ALA A 215 -1.62 -9.32 -5.91
N THR A 216 -2.28 -9.31 -4.76
CA THR A 216 -2.09 -8.37 -3.65
C THR A 216 -2.42 -9.06 -2.33
N GLU A 217 -2.33 -8.35 -1.20
CA GLU A 217 -2.57 -8.90 0.13
C GLU A 217 -3.95 -9.54 0.24
N ARG A 218 -3.98 -10.71 0.87
CA ARG A 218 -5.12 -11.64 0.94
C ARG A 218 -6.42 -11.00 1.47
N GLY A 219 -6.35 -10.00 2.35
CA GLY A 219 -7.53 -9.33 2.88
C GLY A 219 -8.40 -8.71 1.78
N VAL A 220 -7.82 -8.29 0.66
CA VAL A 220 -8.59 -7.81 -0.49
C VAL A 220 -9.45 -8.94 -1.07
N TYR A 221 -8.86 -10.12 -1.27
CA TYR A 221 -9.59 -11.29 -1.74
C TYR A 221 -10.68 -11.72 -0.76
N ASP A 222 -10.34 -11.85 0.54
CA ASP A 222 -11.26 -12.31 1.58
C ASP A 222 -12.52 -11.42 1.66
N ASN A 223 -12.38 -10.11 1.41
CA ASN A 223 -13.51 -9.18 1.39
C ASN A 223 -14.29 -9.21 0.08
N LEU A 224 -13.59 -9.23 -1.07
CA LEU A 224 -14.25 -9.24 -2.38
C LEU A 224 -15.05 -10.51 -2.63
N ILE A 225 -14.62 -11.68 -2.12
CA ILE A 225 -15.38 -12.93 -2.27
C ILE A 225 -16.67 -12.92 -1.44
N LEU A 226 -16.72 -12.16 -0.34
CA LEU A 226 -17.94 -11.97 0.44
C LEU A 226 -18.90 -10.99 -0.24
N GLU A 227 -18.36 -9.94 -0.87
CA GLU A 227 -19.15 -8.95 -1.62
C GLU A 227 -19.68 -9.53 -2.94
N PHE A 228 -18.91 -10.39 -3.60
CA PHE A 228 -19.22 -10.98 -4.91
C PHE A 228 -19.14 -12.52 -4.87
N PRO A 229 -20.05 -13.22 -4.16
CA PRO A 229 -19.95 -14.67 -3.94
C PRO A 229 -20.04 -15.50 -5.22
N ASP A 230 -20.68 -14.99 -6.27
CA ASP A 230 -20.84 -15.67 -7.55
C ASP A 230 -19.69 -15.40 -8.54
N ARG A 231 -18.75 -14.50 -8.17
CA ARG A 231 -17.61 -14.15 -9.02
C ARG A 231 -16.48 -15.17 -8.87
N LYS A 232 -15.83 -15.47 -9.97
CA LYS A 232 -14.63 -16.31 -9.97
C LYS A 232 -13.39 -15.45 -9.72
N LEU A 233 -13.08 -15.29 -8.45
CA LEU A 233 -11.89 -14.60 -7.96
C LEU A 233 -10.90 -15.65 -7.42
N TYR A 234 -9.63 -15.47 -7.73
CA TYR A 234 -8.56 -16.38 -7.32
C TYR A 234 -7.47 -15.61 -6.62
N GLN A 235 -7.08 -16.04 -5.43
CA GLN A 235 -5.97 -15.44 -4.69
C GLN A 235 -4.65 -16.07 -5.14
N LEU A 236 -3.71 -15.23 -5.58
CA LEU A 236 -2.33 -15.66 -5.85
C LEU A 236 -1.64 -16.03 -4.53
N CYS A 237 -1.09 -17.23 -4.44
CA CYS A 237 -0.23 -17.69 -3.33
C CYS A 237 -0.68 -17.19 -1.95
N PRO A 238 -1.84 -17.64 -1.41
CA PRO A 238 -2.40 -17.10 -0.16
C PRO A 238 -1.41 -17.07 1.02
N GLN A 239 -0.50 -18.05 1.07
CA GLN A 239 0.50 -18.18 2.14
C GLN A 239 1.56 -17.07 2.08
N LYS A 240 1.95 -16.64 0.87
CA LYS A 240 2.90 -15.53 0.66
C LYS A 240 2.21 -14.16 0.80
N MET A 241 0.96 -14.05 0.32
CA MET A 241 0.22 -12.78 0.22
C MET A 241 -0.58 -12.45 1.49
N THR A 242 -0.09 -12.84 2.66
CA THR A 242 -0.72 -12.52 3.96
C THR A 242 0.21 -11.66 4.80
N CYS A 243 -0.22 -10.44 5.12
CA CYS A 243 0.51 -9.53 5.99
C CYS A 243 0.22 -9.84 7.46
N ALA A 244 1.20 -10.42 8.16
CA ALA A 244 1.06 -10.79 9.59
C ALA A 244 0.76 -9.56 10.47
N ASP A 245 1.36 -8.41 10.18
CA ASP A 245 1.15 -7.18 10.97
C ASP A 245 -0.27 -6.63 10.80
N MET A 246 -0.83 -6.67 9.60
CA MET A 246 -2.24 -6.30 9.36
C MET A 246 -3.23 -7.25 10.03
N LYS A 247 -2.85 -8.49 10.32
CA LYS A 247 -3.69 -9.51 10.97
C LYS A 247 -3.52 -9.56 12.50
N LYS A 248 -2.73 -8.66 13.10
CA LYS A 248 -2.61 -8.54 14.57
C LYS A 248 -3.89 -8.00 15.20
N THR A 249 -4.58 -7.09 14.53
CA THR A 249 -5.87 -6.58 14.99
C THR A 249 -6.95 -7.65 14.90
N ASN A 250 -7.70 -7.82 15.95
CA ASN A 250 -8.87 -8.69 16.03
C ASN A 250 -10.05 -7.94 16.68
N LEU A 251 -11.24 -8.51 16.62
CA LEU A 251 -12.48 -7.87 17.11
C LEU A 251 -12.46 -7.53 18.61
N GLN A 252 -11.65 -8.21 19.44
CA GLN A 252 -11.55 -7.93 20.88
C GLN A 252 -10.76 -6.64 21.16
N GLN A 253 -10.02 -6.12 20.19
CA GLN A 253 -9.20 -4.90 20.31
C GLN A 253 -9.90 -3.67 19.72
N VAL A 254 -11.05 -3.86 19.10
CA VAL A 254 -11.91 -2.83 18.52
C VAL A 254 -13.09 -2.51 19.44
#